data_f020308a352e49fdf4ba36e78839a153
#
_entry.id   f020308a352e49fdf4ba36e78839a153
#
_cell.length_a   1.000
_cell.length_b   1.000
_cell.length_c   1.000
_cell.angle_alpha   90.00
_cell.angle_beta   90.00
_cell.angle_gamma   90.00
#
_symmetry.space_group_name_H-M   'P 1'
#
loop_
_entity.id
_entity.type
_entity.pdbx_description
1 polymer ?
#
loop_
_entity_poly.entity_id
_entity_poly.type
_entity_poly.pdbx_seq_one_letter_code
_entity_poly.pdbx_strand_id
1 'polypeptide(L)'
;KTFVIMIDGSFIQSQKISSIIHDIALLNTLGVRIVLVYGIRAQIETTLKQQGITSEIYLGNRITSYEVLEIIKQISGKCRFELEAQFSYGLPNTPMHGANINAVSGNFITAKPLGVLEGRDFLFTGGVRKVDVIAIEHLLSDGSIVLISNVGLSTTGECFNLASEEVAIEVAASLNADKFIVYANTEDCDDLPRELIPEEAKAILQKEKNYGLNCLVNACEAGVIRSHLINFDVDGALLLELFTTNGSGTLLSKNPF
;
A
#
# COMPACT_ATOMS: atom_id res chain seq x y z
N LYS A 1 9.55 8.68 -13.70
CA LYS A 1 8.15 8.41 -13.28
C LYS A 1 8.13 7.90 -11.87
N THR A 2 7.13 8.29 -11.07
CA THR A 2 6.95 7.88 -9.68
C THR A 2 5.71 7.00 -9.57
N PHE A 3 5.88 5.79 -9.03
CA PHE A 3 4.79 4.86 -8.77
C PHE A 3 4.64 4.63 -7.27
N VAL A 4 3.42 4.66 -6.79
CA VAL A 4 3.08 4.21 -5.45
C VAL A 4 2.34 2.89 -5.56
N ILE A 5 2.91 1.85 -4.95
CA ILE A 5 2.39 0.49 -5.00
C ILE A 5 1.91 0.11 -3.61
N MET A 6 0.70 -0.40 -3.52
CA MET A 6 0.11 -0.87 -2.27
C MET A 6 -0.06 -2.38 -2.31
N ILE A 7 0.39 -3.05 -1.25
CA ILE A 7 0.18 -4.48 -1.01
C ILE A 7 -0.50 -4.71 0.33
N ASP A 8 -1.41 -5.67 0.39
CA ASP A 8 -1.99 -6.13 1.66
C ASP A 8 -1.02 -7.04 2.43
N GLY A 9 -1.16 -7.07 3.75
CA GLY A 9 -0.33 -7.88 4.62
C GLY A 9 -0.40 -9.39 4.33
N SER A 10 -1.55 -9.89 3.87
CA SER A 10 -1.71 -11.29 3.50
C SER A 10 -0.74 -11.72 2.38
N PHE A 11 -0.37 -10.78 1.50
CA PHE A 11 0.55 -11.04 0.40
C PHE A 11 2.00 -11.16 0.86
N ILE A 12 2.40 -10.45 1.93
CA ILE A 12 3.77 -10.53 2.48
C ILE A 12 4.10 -11.96 2.93
N GLN A 13 3.12 -12.69 3.44
CA GLN A 13 3.29 -14.08 3.89
C GLN A 13 3.11 -15.11 2.77
N SER A 14 2.71 -14.69 1.59
CA SER A 14 2.53 -15.57 0.45
C SER A 14 3.87 -15.95 -0.19
N GLN A 15 3.96 -17.17 -0.71
CA GLN A 15 5.11 -17.61 -1.50
C GLN A 15 5.31 -16.76 -2.79
N LYS A 16 4.25 -16.10 -3.26
CA LYS A 16 4.28 -15.24 -4.46
C LYS A 16 4.91 -13.87 -4.23
N ILE A 17 5.14 -13.47 -2.97
CA ILE A 17 5.71 -12.15 -2.67
C ILE A 17 7.06 -11.94 -3.37
N SER A 18 7.88 -12.99 -3.47
CA SER A 18 9.18 -12.91 -4.13
C SER A 18 9.07 -12.52 -5.60
N SER A 19 8.06 -12.99 -6.32
CA SER A 19 7.82 -12.61 -7.73
C SER A 19 7.46 -11.14 -7.85
N ILE A 20 6.59 -10.64 -6.98
CA ILE A 20 6.19 -9.22 -6.96
C ILE A 20 7.36 -8.30 -6.61
N ILE A 21 8.13 -8.66 -5.59
CA ILE A 21 9.34 -7.91 -5.21
C ILE A 21 10.34 -7.89 -6.36
N HIS A 22 10.45 -8.98 -7.10
CA HIS A 22 11.30 -9.08 -8.29
C HIS A 22 10.85 -8.11 -9.38
N ASP A 23 9.55 -8.05 -9.69
CA ASP A 23 8.99 -7.11 -10.66
C ASP A 23 9.23 -5.65 -10.24
N ILE A 24 9.03 -5.35 -8.95
CA ILE A 24 9.27 -4.02 -8.38
C ILE A 24 10.76 -3.65 -8.49
N ALA A 25 11.65 -4.58 -8.14
CA ALA A 25 13.09 -4.39 -8.23
C ALA A 25 13.54 -4.15 -9.67
N LEU A 26 12.99 -4.90 -10.63
CA LEU A 26 13.25 -4.72 -12.04
C LEU A 26 12.83 -3.32 -12.54
N LEU A 27 11.63 -2.87 -12.17
CA LEU A 27 11.16 -1.52 -12.51
C LEU A 27 12.07 -0.43 -11.92
N ASN A 28 12.52 -0.60 -10.68
CA ASN A 28 13.44 0.34 -10.05
C ASN A 28 14.77 0.43 -10.79
N THR A 29 15.34 -0.70 -11.20
CA THR A 29 16.59 -0.73 -12.00
C THR A 29 16.42 -0.11 -13.39
N LEU A 30 15.18 -0.09 -13.92
CA LEU A 30 14.84 0.61 -15.17
C LEU A 30 14.58 2.13 -14.96
N GLY A 31 14.82 2.64 -13.76
CA GLY A 31 14.71 4.07 -13.42
C GLY A 31 13.32 4.53 -12.99
N VAL A 32 12.41 3.60 -12.66
CA VAL A 32 11.14 3.95 -12.06
C VAL A 32 11.35 4.21 -10.57
N ARG A 33 10.88 5.35 -10.08
CA ARG A 33 10.90 5.71 -8.66
C ARG A 33 9.73 5.06 -7.96
N ILE A 34 9.97 4.27 -6.91
CA ILE A 34 8.95 3.42 -6.31
C ILE A 34 8.81 3.67 -4.81
N VAL A 35 7.58 3.91 -4.38
CA VAL A 35 7.17 3.83 -2.99
C VAL A 35 6.29 2.58 -2.83
N LEU A 36 6.65 1.70 -1.92
CA LEU A 36 5.87 0.52 -1.56
C LEU A 36 5.20 0.75 -0.21
N VAL A 37 3.88 0.82 -0.20
CA VAL A 37 3.07 0.89 1.02
C VAL A 37 2.52 -0.50 1.31
N TYR A 38 2.73 -0.98 2.53
CA TYR A 38 2.29 -2.31 2.93
C TYR A 38 1.37 -2.27 4.13
N GLY A 39 0.26 -3.03 4.04
CA GLY A 39 -0.64 -3.29 5.14
C GLY A 39 -0.17 -4.46 6.00
N ILE A 40 -0.71 -4.57 7.22
CA ILE A 40 -0.42 -5.67 8.14
C ILE A 40 -1.68 -6.18 8.85
N ARG A 41 -2.87 -5.91 8.30
CA ARG A 41 -4.16 -6.26 8.93
C ARG A 41 -4.28 -7.75 9.18
N ALA A 42 -3.90 -8.59 8.22
CA ALA A 42 -3.97 -10.04 8.35
C ALA A 42 -3.10 -10.56 9.50
N GLN A 43 -1.90 -10.02 9.65
CA GLN A 43 -0.98 -10.40 10.73
C GLN A 43 -1.51 -9.95 12.10
N ILE A 44 -2.10 -8.73 12.17
CA ILE A 44 -2.73 -8.24 13.40
C ILE A 44 -3.84 -9.18 13.81
N GLU A 45 -4.78 -9.51 12.92
CA GLU A 45 -5.90 -10.42 13.22
C GLU A 45 -5.40 -11.79 13.73
N THR A 46 -4.43 -12.36 13.04
CA THR A 46 -3.84 -13.65 13.41
C THR A 46 -3.21 -13.60 14.80
N THR A 47 -2.42 -12.55 15.09
CA THR A 47 -1.71 -12.40 16.36
C THR A 47 -2.69 -12.15 17.52
N LEU A 48 -3.67 -11.27 17.34
CA LEU A 48 -4.68 -11.01 18.38
C LEU A 48 -5.47 -12.28 18.70
N LYS A 49 -5.87 -13.04 17.68
CA LYS A 49 -6.57 -14.32 17.87
C LYS A 49 -5.72 -15.32 18.64
N GLN A 50 -4.44 -15.46 18.31
CA GLN A 50 -3.50 -16.36 18.99
C GLN A 50 -3.28 -15.99 20.47
N GLN A 51 -3.29 -14.69 20.78
CA GLN A 51 -3.09 -14.20 22.14
C GLN A 51 -4.41 -14.05 22.93
N GLY A 52 -5.57 -14.32 22.33
CA GLY A 52 -6.86 -14.19 22.97
C GLY A 52 -7.24 -12.73 23.25
N ILE A 53 -6.65 -11.78 22.53
CA ILE A 53 -6.92 -10.34 22.68
C ILE A 53 -8.05 -9.95 21.73
N THR A 54 -9.08 -9.29 22.27
CA THR A 54 -10.19 -8.74 21.50
C THR A 54 -9.90 -7.28 21.14
N SER A 55 -10.22 -6.91 19.92
CA SER A 55 -10.13 -5.53 19.45
C SER A 55 -11.36 -5.20 18.60
N GLU A 56 -12.03 -4.12 18.95
CA GLU A 56 -13.24 -3.68 18.26
C GLU A 56 -12.90 -2.96 16.96
N ILE A 57 -13.72 -3.19 15.93
CA ILE A 57 -13.72 -2.41 14.69
C ILE A 57 -15.02 -1.61 14.65
N TYR A 58 -14.91 -0.30 14.52
CA TYR A 58 -16.05 0.61 14.46
C TYR A 58 -15.85 1.59 13.29
N LEU A 59 -16.89 1.81 12.50
CA LEU A 59 -16.82 2.63 11.27
C LEU A 59 -15.65 2.26 10.34
N GLY A 60 -15.36 0.96 10.24
CA GLY A 60 -14.26 0.45 9.40
C GLY A 60 -12.85 0.60 10.00
N ASN A 61 -12.70 1.29 11.12
CA ASN A 61 -11.44 1.49 11.81
C ASN A 61 -11.34 0.64 13.07
N ARG A 62 -10.16 0.13 13.35
CA ARG A 62 -9.88 -0.56 14.61
C ARG A 62 -9.80 0.45 15.75
N ILE A 63 -10.41 0.15 16.87
CA ILE A 63 -10.13 0.86 18.13
C ILE A 63 -8.84 0.26 18.68
N THR A 64 -7.76 1.03 18.65
CA THR A 64 -6.43 0.54 18.99
C THR A 64 -6.07 0.89 20.43
N SER A 65 -6.14 -0.10 21.33
CA SER A 65 -5.63 0.06 22.70
C SER A 65 -4.10 0.13 22.71
N TYR A 66 -3.52 0.52 23.84
CA TYR A 66 -2.06 0.54 24.00
C TYR A 66 -1.44 -0.86 23.79
N GLU A 67 -2.05 -1.91 24.31
CA GLU A 67 -1.61 -3.30 24.13
C GLU A 67 -1.62 -3.70 22.65
N VAL A 68 -2.69 -3.38 21.93
CA VAL A 68 -2.82 -3.66 20.50
C VAL A 68 -1.80 -2.83 19.69
N LEU A 69 -1.54 -1.58 20.09
CA LEU A 69 -0.52 -0.76 19.44
C LEU A 69 0.88 -1.37 19.54
N GLU A 70 1.25 -1.90 20.72
CA GLU A 70 2.56 -2.57 20.90
C GLU A 70 2.69 -3.80 19.98
N ILE A 71 1.63 -4.57 19.83
CA ILE A 71 1.58 -5.70 18.88
C ILE A 71 1.74 -5.19 17.44
N ILE A 72 1.04 -4.12 17.06
CA ILE A 72 1.13 -3.53 15.71
C ILE A 72 2.55 -3.07 15.40
N LYS A 73 3.23 -2.41 16.35
CA LYS A 73 4.63 -1.99 16.18
C LYS A 73 5.57 -3.17 15.93
N GLN A 74 5.42 -4.26 16.70
CA GLN A 74 6.20 -5.47 16.51
C GLN A 74 5.97 -6.11 15.14
N ILE A 75 4.71 -6.25 14.73
CA ILE A 75 4.35 -6.81 13.42
C ILE A 75 4.87 -5.93 12.29
N SER A 76 4.68 -4.61 12.39
CA SER A 76 5.17 -3.66 11.38
C SER A 76 6.69 -3.75 11.20
N GLY A 77 7.43 -3.82 12.31
CA GLY A 77 8.88 -4.01 12.28
C GLY A 77 9.29 -5.34 11.66
N LYS A 78 8.61 -6.43 12.00
CA LYS A 78 8.85 -7.75 11.41
C LYS A 78 8.62 -7.74 9.89
N CYS A 79 7.47 -7.25 9.44
CA CYS A 79 7.15 -7.18 8.00
C CYS A 79 8.14 -6.29 7.24
N ARG A 80 8.62 -5.21 7.85
CA ARG A 80 9.67 -4.37 7.27
C ARG A 80 10.94 -5.18 7.00
N PHE A 81 11.44 -5.91 7.99
CA PHE A 81 12.63 -6.74 7.82
C PHE A 81 12.45 -7.83 6.78
N GLU A 82 11.26 -8.44 6.70
CA GLU A 82 10.95 -9.44 5.68
C GLU A 82 11.00 -8.83 4.28
N LEU A 83 10.45 -7.64 4.07
CA LEU A 83 10.50 -6.94 2.78
C LEU A 83 11.92 -6.48 2.43
N GLU A 84 12.65 -5.89 3.38
CA GLU A 84 14.06 -5.49 3.18
C GLU A 84 14.93 -6.70 2.80
N ALA A 85 14.72 -7.85 3.42
CA ALA A 85 15.42 -9.08 3.08
C ALA A 85 15.10 -9.55 1.66
N GLN A 86 13.85 -9.47 1.22
CA GLN A 86 13.45 -9.81 -0.15
C GLN A 86 14.14 -8.90 -1.18
N PHE A 87 14.20 -7.60 -0.95
CA PHE A 87 14.92 -6.67 -1.82
C PHE A 87 16.45 -6.91 -1.80
N SER A 88 16.99 -7.31 -0.66
CA SER A 88 18.42 -7.61 -0.52
C SER A 88 18.86 -8.88 -1.26
N TYR A 89 17.93 -9.78 -1.56
CA TYR A 89 18.22 -10.99 -2.34
C TYR A 89 18.62 -10.67 -3.79
N GLY A 90 18.28 -9.47 -4.28
CA GLY A 90 18.63 -9.00 -5.62
C GLY A 90 17.77 -9.67 -6.71
N LEU A 91 18.34 -9.73 -7.91
CA LEU A 91 17.69 -10.28 -9.12
C LEU A 91 18.48 -11.52 -9.62
N PRO A 92 18.43 -12.66 -8.90
CA PRO A 92 19.19 -13.84 -9.28
C PRO A 92 18.73 -14.34 -10.65
N ASN A 93 19.66 -14.92 -11.40
CA ASN A 93 19.41 -15.49 -12.73
C ASN A 93 18.91 -14.47 -13.79
N THR A 94 19.16 -13.18 -13.60
CA THR A 94 18.87 -12.14 -14.58
C THR A 94 20.15 -11.41 -15.00
N PRO A 95 20.14 -10.69 -16.14
CA PRO A 95 21.25 -9.81 -16.52
C PRO A 95 21.54 -8.71 -15.48
N MET A 96 20.60 -8.44 -14.59
CA MET A 96 20.69 -7.47 -13.49
C MET A 96 21.15 -8.11 -12.18
N HIS A 97 21.68 -9.31 -12.23
CA HIS A 97 22.34 -9.94 -11.08
C HIS A 97 23.45 -9.03 -10.56
N GLY A 98 23.36 -8.67 -9.29
CA GLY A 98 24.28 -7.71 -8.66
C GLY A 98 23.78 -6.25 -8.65
N ALA A 99 22.58 -5.97 -9.16
CA ALA A 99 21.95 -4.69 -8.92
C ALA A 99 21.76 -4.49 -7.40
N ASN A 100 22.30 -3.39 -6.87
CA ASN A 100 22.14 -3.04 -5.47
C ASN A 100 20.84 -2.28 -5.31
N ILE A 101 19.83 -2.92 -4.70
CA ILE A 101 18.53 -2.33 -4.44
C ILE A 101 18.47 -1.96 -2.98
N ASN A 102 18.40 -0.65 -2.70
CA ASN A 102 18.22 -0.15 -1.37
C ASN A 102 16.72 0.04 -1.09
N ALA A 103 16.22 -0.63 -0.06
CA ALA A 103 14.88 -0.41 0.46
C ALA A 103 15.00 0.36 1.79
N VAL A 104 14.35 1.51 1.89
CA VAL A 104 14.51 2.44 3.02
C VAL A 104 13.18 2.72 3.67
N SER A 105 13.10 2.54 4.98
CA SER A 105 11.97 2.92 5.81
C SER A 105 12.33 4.12 6.70
N GLY A 106 11.33 4.92 7.07
CA GLY A 106 11.54 6.08 7.94
C GLY A 106 10.24 6.65 8.48
N ASN A 107 10.34 7.77 9.18
CA ASN A 107 9.22 8.49 9.79
C ASN A 107 8.58 9.50 8.82
N PHE A 108 8.26 9.05 7.62
CA PHE A 108 7.75 9.92 6.54
C PHE A 108 6.29 10.36 6.73
N ILE A 109 5.53 9.66 7.58
CA ILE A 109 4.12 9.92 7.81
C ILE A 109 3.93 10.57 9.18
N THR A 110 3.53 11.83 9.19
CA THR A 110 3.05 12.49 10.41
C THR A 110 1.59 12.13 10.61
N ALA A 111 1.29 11.54 11.76
CA ALA A 111 -0.06 11.14 12.15
C ALA A 111 -0.76 12.20 13.01
N LYS A 112 -2.09 12.14 13.01
CA LYS A 112 -2.97 12.80 13.97
C LYS A 112 -3.90 11.75 14.59
N PRO A 113 -4.30 11.88 15.86
CA PRO A 113 -5.30 10.99 16.43
C PRO A 113 -6.62 11.10 15.69
N LEU A 114 -7.33 9.99 15.55
CA LEU A 114 -8.70 9.99 15.03
C LEU A 114 -9.66 10.62 16.05
N GLY A 115 -9.35 10.48 17.34
CA GLY A 115 -10.09 11.07 18.45
C GLY A 115 -11.40 10.35 18.74
N VAL A 116 -12.41 11.11 19.15
CA VAL A 116 -13.73 10.59 19.47
C VAL A 116 -14.68 10.83 18.30
N LEU A 117 -15.23 9.74 17.75
CA LEU A 117 -16.26 9.79 16.71
C LEU A 117 -17.52 9.06 17.20
N GLU A 118 -18.66 9.69 17.06
CA GLU A 118 -19.97 9.14 17.50
C GLU A 118 -19.97 8.61 18.94
N GLY A 119 -19.24 9.31 19.84
CA GLY A 119 -19.15 8.97 21.25
C GLY A 119 -18.18 7.84 21.58
N ARG A 120 -17.40 7.32 20.61
CA ARG A 120 -16.37 6.32 20.83
C ARG A 120 -14.98 6.91 20.64
N ASP A 121 -14.11 6.66 21.62
CA ASP A 121 -12.70 7.04 21.55
C ASP A 121 -11.91 5.97 20.79
N PHE A 122 -11.24 6.37 19.72
CA PHE A 122 -10.41 5.48 18.89
C PHE A 122 -9.00 5.27 19.45
N LEU A 123 -8.66 5.87 20.58
CA LEU A 123 -7.40 5.71 21.30
C LEU A 123 -6.19 5.98 20.39
N PHE A 124 -5.39 4.94 20.11
CA PHE A 124 -4.18 5.05 19.27
C PHE A 124 -4.43 4.78 17.78
N THR A 125 -5.66 4.85 17.34
CA THR A 125 -5.98 4.90 15.91
C THR A 125 -5.88 6.33 15.43
N GLY A 126 -5.20 6.53 14.31
CA GLY A 126 -5.00 7.85 13.73
C GLY A 126 -5.28 7.90 12.25
N GLY A 127 -5.12 9.07 11.70
CA GLY A 127 -5.13 9.36 10.27
C GLY A 127 -3.85 10.09 9.85
N VAL A 128 -3.65 10.21 8.56
CA VAL A 128 -2.53 10.95 7.99
C VAL A 128 -2.75 12.45 8.19
N ARG A 129 -1.78 13.12 8.79
CA ARG A 129 -1.77 14.59 8.89
C ARG A 129 -0.91 15.21 7.79
N LYS A 130 0.25 14.60 7.51
CA LYS A 130 1.22 15.12 6.54
C LYS A 130 2.12 13.98 6.05
N VAL A 131 2.47 14.06 4.78
CA VAL A 131 3.52 13.23 4.16
C VAL A 131 4.77 14.08 4.00
N ASP A 132 5.93 13.56 4.40
CA ASP A 132 7.23 14.21 4.17
C ASP A 132 7.70 13.97 2.73
N VAL A 133 7.13 14.74 1.81
CA VAL A 133 7.41 14.65 0.37
C VAL A 133 8.89 14.89 0.09
N ILE A 134 9.52 15.85 0.78
CA ILE A 134 10.92 16.21 0.53
C ILE A 134 11.85 15.05 0.85
N ALA A 135 11.68 14.43 2.02
CA ALA A 135 12.49 13.28 2.41
C ALA A 135 12.29 12.09 1.48
N ILE A 136 11.03 11.80 1.10
CA ILE A 136 10.73 10.71 0.17
C ILE A 136 11.35 10.97 -1.20
N GLU A 137 11.17 12.16 -1.78
CA GLU A 137 11.72 12.50 -3.10
C GLU A 137 13.24 12.44 -3.13
N HIS A 138 13.90 12.82 -2.04
CA HIS A 138 15.36 12.73 -1.91
C HIS A 138 15.82 11.26 -2.04
N LEU A 139 15.20 10.36 -1.30
CA LEU A 139 15.52 8.93 -1.36
C LEU A 139 15.20 8.31 -2.74
N LEU A 140 14.07 8.70 -3.33
CA LEU A 140 13.70 8.25 -4.68
C LEU A 140 14.68 8.74 -5.74
N SER A 141 15.26 9.93 -5.55
CA SER A 141 16.25 10.50 -6.47
C SER A 141 17.59 9.76 -6.40
N ASP A 142 17.92 9.20 -5.24
CA ASP A 142 19.10 8.33 -5.07
C ASP A 142 18.87 6.89 -5.57
N GLY A 143 17.68 6.60 -6.12
CA GLY A 143 17.35 5.27 -6.64
C GLY A 143 16.86 4.28 -5.57
N SER A 144 16.69 4.71 -4.33
CA SER A 144 16.13 3.86 -3.28
C SER A 144 14.64 3.59 -3.48
N ILE A 145 14.17 2.41 -3.06
CA ILE A 145 12.75 2.11 -2.89
C ILE A 145 12.35 2.55 -1.48
N VAL A 146 11.30 3.34 -1.37
CA VAL A 146 10.80 3.80 -0.06
C VAL A 146 9.72 2.85 0.43
N LEU A 147 9.91 2.28 1.63
CA LEU A 147 8.94 1.39 2.29
C LEU A 147 8.16 2.17 3.35
N ILE A 148 6.83 2.11 3.28
CA ILE A 148 5.94 2.79 4.23
C ILE A 148 4.94 1.78 4.79
N SER A 149 4.83 1.74 6.12
CA SER A 149 3.85 0.91 6.82
C SER A 149 2.58 1.69 7.18
N ASN A 150 1.67 1.02 7.87
CA ASN A 150 0.47 1.62 8.47
C ASN A 150 0.72 2.31 9.82
N VAL A 151 1.97 2.50 10.24
CA VAL A 151 2.31 3.19 11.49
C VAL A 151 2.77 4.60 11.17
N GLY A 152 2.13 5.59 11.80
CA GLY A 152 2.54 6.98 11.73
C GLY A 152 2.92 7.53 13.09
N LEU A 153 3.70 8.61 13.09
CA LEU A 153 4.17 9.27 14.30
C LEU A 153 3.57 10.69 14.39
N SER A 154 3.09 11.06 15.58
CA SER A 154 2.72 12.45 15.81
C SER A 154 3.96 13.35 15.94
N THR A 155 3.74 14.67 15.92
CA THR A 155 4.80 15.65 16.15
C THR A 155 5.37 15.59 17.58
N THR A 156 4.70 14.92 18.49
CA THR A 156 5.12 14.68 19.88
C THR A 156 5.73 13.29 20.08
N GLY A 157 5.89 12.52 19.00
CA GLY A 157 6.55 11.20 19.02
C GLY A 157 5.64 10.03 19.39
N GLU A 158 4.33 10.23 19.47
CA GLU A 158 3.36 9.16 19.71
C GLU A 158 3.12 8.36 18.44
N CYS A 159 3.03 7.03 18.60
CA CYS A 159 2.68 6.14 17.49
C CYS A 159 1.17 5.99 17.34
N PHE A 160 0.70 5.95 16.10
CA PHE A 160 -0.68 5.69 15.75
C PHE A 160 -0.79 4.58 14.70
N ASN A 161 -1.82 3.76 14.85
CA ASN A 161 -2.25 2.80 13.85
C ASN A 161 -3.09 3.52 12.80
N LEU A 162 -2.65 3.49 11.56
CA LEU A 162 -3.31 4.14 10.41
C LEU A 162 -3.92 3.08 9.49
N ALA A 163 -4.88 3.47 8.67
CA ALA A 163 -5.32 2.66 7.56
C ALA A 163 -4.26 2.70 6.45
N SER A 164 -3.75 1.55 6.04
CA SER A 164 -2.71 1.48 4.99
C SER A 164 -3.17 2.05 3.66
N GLU A 165 -4.47 1.95 3.37
CA GLU A 165 -5.12 2.52 2.19
C GLU A 165 -5.04 4.04 2.20
N GLU A 166 -5.38 4.67 3.34
CA GLU A 166 -5.27 6.11 3.53
C GLU A 166 -3.83 6.56 3.34
N VAL A 167 -2.88 5.84 3.97
CA VAL A 167 -1.45 6.14 3.83
C VAL A 167 -1.01 6.08 2.37
N ALA A 168 -1.39 5.02 1.65
CA ALA A 168 -1.01 4.84 0.25
C ALA A 168 -1.59 5.93 -0.66
N ILE A 169 -2.86 6.28 -0.46
CA ILE A 169 -3.56 7.31 -1.22
C ILE A 169 -2.95 8.70 -0.96
N GLU A 170 -2.74 9.05 0.31
CA GLU A 170 -2.15 10.33 0.70
C GLU A 170 -0.71 10.48 0.19
N VAL A 171 0.07 9.40 0.21
CA VAL A 171 1.42 9.38 -0.37
C VAL A 171 1.35 9.57 -1.88
N ALA A 172 0.48 8.85 -2.58
CA ALA A 172 0.33 8.96 -4.03
C ALA A 172 -0.11 10.37 -4.46
N ALA A 173 -1.08 10.95 -3.76
CA ALA A 173 -1.57 12.29 -4.02
C ALA A 173 -0.50 13.36 -3.71
N SER A 174 0.18 13.26 -2.56
CA SER A 174 1.20 14.23 -2.14
C SER A 174 2.44 14.24 -3.05
N LEU A 175 2.82 13.08 -3.58
CA LEU A 175 3.93 12.94 -4.54
C LEU A 175 3.53 13.25 -5.98
N ASN A 176 2.27 13.55 -6.26
CA ASN A 176 1.74 13.61 -7.63
C ASN A 176 2.15 12.38 -8.45
N ALA A 177 1.96 11.20 -7.88
CA ALA A 177 2.40 9.95 -8.48
C ALA A 177 1.84 9.76 -9.89
N ASP A 178 2.69 9.32 -10.82
CA ASP A 178 2.26 9.02 -12.20
C ASP A 178 1.28 7.84 -12.23
N LYS A 179 1.44 6.90 -11.30
CA LYS A 179 0.56 5.74 -11.13
C LYS A 179 0.41 5.36 -9.66
N PHE A 180 -0.79 5.03 -9.29
CA PHE A 180 -1.12 4.34 -8.04
C PHE A 180 -1.54 2.91 -8.37
N ILE A 181 -0.90 1.92 -7.77
CA ILE A 181 -1.08 0.52 -8.11
C ILE A 181 -1.47 -0.24 -6.85
N VAL A 182 -2.60 -0.93 -6.89
CA VAL A 182 -3.11 -1.75 -5.80
C VAL A 182 -3.08 -3.20 -6.23
N TYR A 183 -2.38 -4.03 -5.48
CA TYR A 183 -2.49 -5.48 -5.59
C TYR A 183 -3.70 -5.97 -4.80
N ALA A 184 -4.52 -6.78 -5.42
CA ALA A 184 -5.73 -7.34 -4.84
C ALA A 184 -5.86 -8.84 -5.12
N ASN A 185 -6.75 -9.50 -4.41
CA ASN A 185 -7.10 -10.90 -4.65
C ASN A 185 -7.85 -11.05 -5.97
N THR A 186 -7.89 -12.28 -6.47
CA THR A 186 -8.62 -12.64 -7.68
C THR A 186 -10.09 -12.20 -7.61
N GLU A 187 -10.76 -12.42 -6.47
CA GLU A 187 -12.16 -12.04 -6.26
C GLU A 187 -12.43 -10.53 -6.48
N ASP A 188 -11.48 -9.67 -6.08
CA ASP A 188 -11.59 -8.22 -6.28
C ASP A 188 -11.27 -7.79 -7.73
N CYS A 189 -10.58 -8.63 -8.49
CA CYS A 189 -10.16 -8.34 -9.86
C CYS A 189 -11.08 -8.95 -10.92
N ASP A 190 -11.75 -10.06 -10.58
CA ASP A 190 -12.63 -10.75 -11.52
C ASP A 190 -13.85 -9.88 -11.89
N ASP A 191 -14.32 -10.07 -13.12
CA ASP A 191 -15.50 -9.39 -13.67
C ASP A 191 -15.41 -7.86 -13.79
N LEU A 192 -14.27 -7.24 -13.45
CA LEU A 192 -14.06 -5.81 -13.66
C LEU A 192 -13.65 -5.50 -15.12
N PRO A 193 -14.18 -4.43 -15.71
CA PRO A 193 -13.70 -3.92 -16.99
C PRO A 193 -12.21 -3.54 -16.91
N ARG A 194 -11.51 -3.63 -18.02
CA ARG A 194 -10.09 -3.26 -18.09
C ARG A 194 -9.84 -1.76 -17.89
N GLU A 195 -10.80 -0.97 -18.28
CA GLU A 195 -10.74 0.50 -18.19
C GLU A 195 -12.06 1.00 -17.62
N LEU A 196 -11.95 1.88 -16.64
CA LEU A 196 -13.08 2.51 -15.96
C LEU A 196 -12.83 4.00 -15.80
N ILE A 197 -13.90 4.77 -15.92
CA ILE A 197 -13.98 6.14 -15.42
C ILE A 197 -14.57 6.14 -14.00
N PRO A 198 -14.37 7.21 -13.20
CA PRO A 198 -14.80 7.24 -11.79
C PRO A 198 -16.30 7.00 -11.60
N GLU A 199 -17.15 7.48 -12.52
CA GLU A 199 -18.58 7.34 -12.46
C GLU A 199 -19.03 5.87 -12.61
N GLU A 200 -18.39 5.13 -13.53
CA GLU A 200 -18.64 3.70 -13.74
C GLU A 200 -18.19 2.88 -12.53
N ALA A 201 -17.00 3.18 -12.00
CA ALA A 201 -16.47 2.52 -10.81
C ALA A 201 -17.39 2.73 -9.59
N LYS A 202 -17.89 3.94 -9.38
CA LYS A 202 -18.87 4.24 -8.32
C LYS A 202 -20.20 3.50 -8.53
N ALA A 203 -20.66 3.34 -9.76
CA ALA A 203 -21.87 2.59 -10.06
C ALA A 203 -21.71 1.08 -9.73
N ILE A 204 -20.51 0.51 -9.94
CA ILE A 204 -20.20 -0.86 -9.53
C ILE A 204 -20.22 -0.96 -8.00
N LEU A 205 -19.55 -0.05 -7.29
CA LEU A 205 -19.47 -0.05 -5.82
C LEU A 205 -20.81 0.15 -5.10
N GLN A 206 -21.81 0.69 -5.80
CA GLN A 206 -23.20 0.77 -5.28
C GLN A 206 -23.89 -0.60 -5.26
N LYS A 207 -23.47 -1.53 -6.14
CA LYS A 207 -24.08 -2.85 -6.28
C LYS A 207 -23.36 -3.92 -5.48
N GLU A 208 -22.05 -3.81 -5.37
CA GLU A 208 -21.20 -4.80 -4.71
C GLU A 208 -20.05 -4.13 -3.95
N LYS A 209 -19.60 -4.81 -2.90
CA LYS A 209 -18.43 -4.36 -2.15
C LYS A 209 -17.18 -4.89 -2.82
N ASN A 210 -16.34 -3.99 -3.31
CA ASN A 210 -15.03 -4.31 -3.86
C ASN A 210 -13.98 -3.39 -3.21
N TYR A 211 -13.12 -3.98 -2.40
CA TYR A 211 -12.13 -3.24 -1.63
C TYR A 211 -11.09 -2.58 -2.53
N GLY A 212 -10.55 -3.31 -3.50
CA GLY A 212 -9.55 -2.79 -4.42
C GLY A 212 -10.08 -1.63 -5.25
N LEU A 213 -11.27 -1.80 -5.85
CA LEU A 213 -11.92 -0.76 -6.64
C LEU A 213 -12.23 0.49 -5.80
N ASN A 214 -12.64 0.31 -4.55
CA ASN A 214 -12.87 1.44 -3.63
C ASN A 214 -11.59 2.23 -3.37
N CYS A 215 -10.43 1.56 -3.22
CA CYS A 215 -9.14 2.24 -3.09
C CYS A 215 -8.82 3.08 -4.32
N LEU A 216 -9.10 2.58 -5.53
CA LEU A 216 -8.87 3.32 -6.77
C LEU A 216 -9.75 4.57 -6.85
N VAL A 217 -11.04 4.45 -6.50
CA VAL A 217 -11.98 5.59 -6.50
C VAL A 217 -11.53 6.65 -5.50
N ASN A 218 -11.17 6.26 -4.28
CA ASN A 218 -10.68 7.19 -3.27
C ASN A 218 -9.37 7.89 -3.69
N ALA A 219 -8.45 7.17 -4.34
CA ALA A 219 -7.24 7.75 -4.89
C ALA A 219 -7.54 8.79 -5.99
N CYS A 220 -8.51 8.47 -6.86
CA CYS A 220 -8.98 9.38 -7.88
C CYS A 220 -9.58 10.66 -7.28
N GLU A 221 -10.38 10.55 -6.21
CA GLU A 221 -10.93 11.70 -5.48
C GLU A 221 -9.85 12.55 -4.81
N ALA A 222 -8.80 11.90 -4.29
CA ALA A 222 -7.63 12.57 -3.73
C ALA A 222 -6.72 13.25 -4.78
N GLY A 223 -7.01 13.10 -6.07
CA GLY A 223 -6.29 13.79 -7.14
C GLY A 223 -5.34 12.90 -7.97
N VAL A 224 -5.23 11.62 -7.68
CA VAL A 224 -4.43 10.69 -8.49
C VAL A 224 -5.09 10.51 -9.86
N ILE A 225 -4.30 10.68 -10.92
CA ILE A 225 -4.83 10.68 -12.29
C ILE A 225 -5.07 9.27 -12.81
N ARG A 226 -4.17 8.33 -12.50
CA ARG A 226 -4.21 6.94 -12.98
C ARG A 226 -3.98 5.98 -11.83
N SER A 227 -4.94 5.09 -11.63
CA SER A 227 -4.88 4.04 -10.62
C SER A 227 -5.12 2.69 -11.26
N HIS A 228 -4.37 1.67 -10.84
CA HIS A 228 -4.44 0.32 -11.40
C HIS A 228 -4.75 -0.68 -10.30
N LEU A 229 -5.69 -1.58 -10.56
CA LEU A 229 -5.94 -2.76 -9.75
C LEU A 229 -5.33 -3.97 -10.43
N ILE A 230 -4.44 -4.68 -9.75
CA ILE A 230 -3.68 -5.79 -10.32
C ILE A 230 -3.91 -7.04 -9.49
N ASN A 231 -4.19 -8.15 -10.17
CA ASN A 231 -4.37 -9.44 -9.51
C ASN A 231 -3.04 -9.98 -8.99
N PHE A 232 -2.98 -10.19 -7.67
CA PHE A 232 -1.82 -10.76 -6.98
C PHE A 232 -1.49 -12.19 -7.43
N ASP A 233 -2.48 -12.95 -7.86
CA ASP A 233 -2.33 -14.34 -8.25
C ASP A 233 -1.74 -14.54 -9.65
N VAL A 234 -1.68 -13.49 -10.45
CA VAL A 234 -1.09 -13.52 -11.80
C VAL A 234 0.40 -13.20 -11.72
N ASP A 235 1.24 -14.14 -12.14
CA ASP A 235 2.68 -13.94 -12.20
C ASP A 235 3.05 -12.89 -13.26
N GLY A 236 3.95 -11.96 -12.90
CA GLY A 236 4.34 -10.86 -13.78
C GLY A 236 3.22 -9.84 -14.06
N ALA A 237 2.12 -9.84 -13.30
CA ALA A 237 0.99 -8.96 -13.52
C ALA A 237 1.36 -7.48 -13.63
N LEU A 238 2.31 -7.02 -12.80
CA LEU A 238 2.79 -5.64 -12.82
C LEU A 238 3.46 -5.29 -14.15
N LEU A 239 4.32 -6.15 -14.63
CA LEU A 239 5.02 -5.93 -15.90
C LEU A 239 4.05 -6.04 -17.10
N LEU A 240 3.13 -6.99 -17.07
CA LEU A 240 2.08 -7.11 -18.09
C LEU A 240 1.23 -5.86 -18.14
N GLU A 241 0.79 -5.33 -17.00
CA GLU A 241 0.00 -4.09 -16.92
C GLU A 241 0.72 -2.87 -17.47
N LEU A 242 2.02 -2.78 -17.24
CA LEU A 242 2.79 -1.58 -17.60
C LEU A 242 3.36 -1.61 -19.02
N PHE A 243 3.63 -2.78 -19.57
CA PHE A 243 4.37 -2.94 -20.82
C PHE A 243 3.58 -3.60 -21.95
N THR A 244 2.36 -4.03 -21.72
CA THR A 244 1.52 -4.57 -22.79
C THR A 244 0.33 -3.66 -23.08
N THR A 245 -0.12 -3.68 -24.33
CA THR A 245 -1.27 -2.87 -24.78
C THR A 245 -2.59 -3.30 -24.13
N ASN A 246 -2.68 -4.59 -23.81
CA ASN A 246 -3.91 -5.15 -23.23
C ASN A 246 -3.94 -5.10 -21.71
N GLY A 247 -2.80 -4.84 -21.05
CA GLY A 247 -2.70 -4.89 -19.60
C GLY A 247 -3.04 -6.25 -18.99
N SER A 248 -3.05 -6.33 -17.67
CA SER A 248 -3.48 -7.53 -16.91
C SER A 248 -4.53 -7.21 -15.85
N GLY A 249 -4.77 -5.93 -15.58
CA GLY A 249 -5.62 -5.44 -14.51
C GLY A 249 -6.72 -4.50 -14.99
N THR A 250 -7.23 -3.70 -14.05
CA THR A 250 -8.20 -2.65 -14.29
C THR A 250 -7.54 -1.29 -14.11
N LEU A 251 -7.59 -0.45 -15.12
CA LEU A 251 -7.17 0.95 -15.06
C LEU A 251 -8.36 1.85 -14.75
N LEU A 252 -8.24 2.68 -13.73
CA LEU A 252 -9.18 3.78 -13.46
C LEU A 252 -8.48 5.11 -13.76
N SER A 253 -9.06 5.91 -14.65
CA SER A 253 -8.53 7.21 -15.05
C SER A 253 -9.62 8.27 -15.11
N LYS A 254 -9.28 9.50 -14.68
CA LYS A 254 -10.17 10.68 -14.84
C LYS A 254 -10.34 11.12 -16.29
N ASN A 255 -9.32 10.89 -17.11
CA ASN A 255 -9.34 11.29 -18.50
C ASN A 255 -9.82 10.12 -19.35
N PRO A 256 -10.69 10.35 -20.36
CA PRO A 256 -11.04 9.31 -21.31
C PRO A 256 -9.78 8.79 -22.03
N PHE A 257 -9.85 7.53 -22.41
CA PHE A 257 -8.76 6.75 -23.02
C PHE A 257 -8.58 7.12 -24.49
#